data_a36c8140c31af0a4c5467a47dfe7cc7d
#
_entry.id   a36c8140c31af0a4c5467a47dfe7cc7d
#
_cell.length_a   1.000
_cell.length_b   1.000
_cell.length_c   1.000
_cell.angle_alpha   90.00
_cell.angle_beta   90.00
_cell.angle_gamma   90.00
#
_symmetry.space_group_name_H-M   'P 1'
#
loop_
_entity.id
_entity.type
_entity.pdbx_description
1 polymer ?
#
loop_
_entity_poly.entity_id
_entity_poly.type
_entity_poly.pdbx_seq_one_letter_code
_entity_poly.pdbx_strand_id
1 'polypeptide(L)'
;QQGTIDGHDNSLSTINSANVQEVQKYITISNHTYEAFTFTANTAKFEKLSAETQALIRQCVEEACKEMNQQIVADEAGLKDKFINENGCEIYELTEDDVAKFKAVVQPLIDQYKEVYGADACTAFGVQ
;
A
#
# COMPACT_ATOMS: atom_id res chain seq x y z
N GLN A 1 8.76 -3.15 -21.37
CA GLN A 1 9.13 -3.89 -22.58
C GLN A 1 9.53 -2.95 -23.74
N GLN A 2 8.87 -1.82 -23.87
CA GLN A 2 9.11 -0.87 -24.96
C GLN A 2 10.21 0.16 -24.66
N GLY A 3 10.82 0.14 -23.47
CA GLY A 3 11.85 1.09 -23.08
C GLY A 3 11.36 2.53 -22.88
N THR A 4 10.07 2.72 -22.62
CA THR A 4 9.47 4.04 -22.43
C THR A 4 9.73 4.59 -21.01
N ILE A 5 9.84 3.72 -20.03
CA ILE A 5 10.15 4.03 -18.63
C ILE A 5 11.20 3.07 -18.11
N ASP A 6 12.03 3.51 -17.16
CA ASP A 6 13.15 2.75 -16.61
C ASP A 6 12.80 2.04 -15.29
N GLY A 7 11.74 2.46 -14.62
CA GLY A 7 11.30 1.88 -13.36
C GLY A 7 9.89 2.31 -13.00
N HIS A 8 9.35 1.72 -11.95
CA HIS A 8 8.07 2.10 -11.38
C HIS A 8 8.02 1.82 -9.89
N ASP A 9 7.06 2.38 -9.22
CA ASP A 9 6.77 2.16 -7.81
C ASP A 9 5.37 1.57 -7.66
N ASN A 10 5.28 0.41 -6.98
CA ASN A 10 3.99 -0.23 -6.72
C ASN A 10 4.13 -1.38 -5.69
N SER A 11 2.99 -1.88 -5.18
CA SER A 11 2.94 -3.07 -4.33
C SER A 11 3.33 -4.34 -5.09
N LEU A 12 3.83 -5.36 -4.37
CA LEU A 12 4.20 -6.65 -4.98
C LEU A 12 3.01 -7.33 -5.68
N SER A 13 1.81 -7.19 -5.13
CA SER A 13 0.58 -7.72 -5.73
C SER A 13 0.27 -7.06 -7.08
N THR A 14 0.45 -5.75 -7.20
CA THR A 14 0.30 -5.04 -8.47
C THR A 14 1.39 -5.40 -9.47
N ILE A 15 2.63 -5.52 -9.02
CA ILE A 15 3.76 -6.01 -9.85
C ILE A 15 3.40 -7.37 -10.45
N ASN A 16 2.92 -8.30 -9.62
CA ASN A 16 2.53 -9.64 -10.06
C ASN A 16 1.35 -9.63 -11.04
N SER A 17 0.29 -8.89 -10.75
CA SER A 17 -0.91 -8.85 -11.59
C SER A 17 -0.66 -8.23 -12.96
N ALA A 18 0.29 -7.29 -13.05
CA ALA A 18 0.69 -6.63 -14.29
C ALA A 18 1.89 -7.31 -14.99
N ASN A 19 2.39 -8.41 -14.45
CA ASN A 19 3.55 -9.16 -14.94
C ASN A 19 4.83 -8.31 -15.13
N VAL A 20 4.99 -7.29 -14.26
CA VAL A 20 6.15 -6.38 -14.36
C VAL A 20 7.46 -7.09 -14.07
N GLN A 21 7.46 -8.08 -13.19
CA GLN A 21 8.62 -8.91 -12.85
C GLN A 21 9.23 -9.67 -14.05
N GLU A 22 8.51 -9.78 -15.15
CA GLU A 22 9.06 -10.40 -16.37
C GLU A 22 10.10 -9.50 -17.05
N VAL A 23 9.95 -8.18 -16.89
CA VAL A 23 10.79 -7.17 -17.56
C VAL A 23 11.62 -6.31 -16.60
N GLN A 24 11.25 -6.28 -15.32
CA GLN A 24 11.97 -5.58 -14.25
C GLN A 24 12.55 -6.63 -13.29
N LYS A 25 13.86 -6.75 -13.25
CA LYS A 25 14.53 -7.81 -12.48
C LYS A 25 15.02 -7.36 -11.11
N TYR A 26 15.08 -6.06 -10.87
CA TYR A 26 15.55 -5.50 -9.61
C TYR A 26 14.37 -4.88 -8.87
N ILE A 27 14.11 -5.37 -7.65
CA ILE A 27 13.00 -4.93 -6.80
C ILE A 27 13.55 -4.49 -5.46
N THR A 28 13.22 -3.26 -5.05
CA THR A 28 13.54 -2.75 -3.71
C THR A 28 12.29 -2.71 -2.85
N ILE A 29 12.29 -3.44 -1.74
CA ILE A 29 11.24 -3.37 -0.73
C ILE A 29 11.54 -2.21 0.21
N SER A 30 10.83 -1.13 0.04
CA SER A 30 11.08 0.12 0.77
C SER A 30 10.07 0.38 1.89
N ASN A 31 8.86 -0.18 1.82
CA ASN A 31 7.78 0.02 2.78
C ASN A 31 7.55 1.50 3.13
N HIS A 32 7.71 2.38 2.15
CA HIS A 32 7.68 3.82 2.35
C HIS A 32 6.26 4.41 2.28
N THR A 33 5.30 3.67 1.75
CA THR A 33 3.92 4.12 1.58
C THR A 33 2.97 3.15 2.25
N TYR A 34 1.98 3.69 2.94
CA TYR A 34 0.83 2.96 3.44
C TYR A 34 -0.37 3.27 2.55
N GLU A 35 -0.89 2.26 1.88
CA GLU A 35 -2.07 2.40 1.04
C GLU A 35 -3.32 2.03 1.84
N ALA A 36 -4.25 3.00 1.95
CA ALA A 36 -5.54 2.78 2.58
C ALA A 36 -6.65 2.98 1.54
N PHE A 37 -7.47 1.96 1.36
CA PHE A 37 -8.67 2.05 0.53
C PHE A 37 -9.90 2.27 1.40
N THR A 38 -10.80 3.12 0.94
CA THR A 38 -12.06 3.40 1.63
C THR A 38 -13.23 2.83 0.83
N PHE A 39 -14.13 2.15 1.53
CA PHE A 39 -15.38 1.71 0.95
C PHE A 39 -16.43 2.82 1.15
N THR A 40 -16.86 3.45 0.07
CA THR A 40 -17.75 4.61 0.13
C THR A 40 -19.08 4.36 -0.55
N ALA A 41 -20.15 4.93 -0.01
CA ALA A 41 -21.48 4.93 -0.60
C ALA A 41 -22.04 6.35 -0.64
N ASN A 42 -22.89 6.63 -1.63
CA ASN A 42 -23.64 7.88 -1.67
C ASN A 42 -24.63 7.93 -0.49
N THR A 43 -24.47 8.89 0.42
CA THR A 43 -25.25 9.01 1.65
C THR A 43 -26.74 9.04 1.39
N ALA A 44 -27.20 9.87 0.46
CA ALA A 44 -28.64 10.03 0.18
C ALA A 44 -29.29 8.77 -0.41
N LYS A 45 -28.52 7.89 -1.04
CA LYS A 45 -29.00 6.58 -1.52
C LYS A 45 -28.95 5.55 -0.40
N PHE A 46 -27.92 5.54 0.39
CA PHE A 46 -27.73 4.60 1.48
C PHE A 46 -28.79 4.77 2.58
N GLU A 47 -29.11 6.00 2.94
CA GLU A 47 -30.13 6.34 3.93
C GLU A 47 -31.55 5.98 3.51
N LYS A 48 -31.81 5.75 2.22
CA LYS A 48 -33.12 5.25 1.73
C LYS A 48 -33.31 3.74 1.94
N LEU A 49 -32.25 3.03 2.25
CA LEU A 49 -32.33 1.59 2.56
C LEU A 49 -32.89 1.41 3.97
N SER A 50 -33.54 0.26 4.22
CA SER A 50 -33.97 -0.09 5.57
C SER A 50 -32.79 -0.16 6.53
N ALA A 51 -33.00 0.09 7.81
CA ALA A 51 -31.97 -0.01 8.83
C ALA A 51 -31.30 -1.40 8.86
N GLU A 52 -32.09 -2.44 8.64
CA GLU A 52 -31.60 -3.81 8.53
C GLU A 52 -30.65 -3.98 7.34
N THR A 53 -31.01 -3.46 6.17
CA THR A 53 -30.16 -3.50 4.97
C THR A 53 -28.88 -2.69 5.15
N GLN A 54 -28.98 -1.52 5.76
CA GLN A 54 -27.79 -0.70 6.08
C GLN A 54 -26.83 -1.44 7.01
N ALA A 55 -27.36 -2.09 8.06
CA ALA A 55 -26.56 -2.87 8.99
C ALA A 55 -25.87 -4.08 8.30
N LEU A 56 -26.63 -4.80 7.47
CA LEU A 56 -26.11 -5.94 6.71
C LEU A 56 -24.98 -5.50 5.76
N ILE A 57 -25.14 -4.40 5.02
CA ILE A 57 -24.10 -3.89 4.13
C ILE A 57 -22.83 -3.55 4.93
N ARG A 58 -22.96 -2.86 6.08
CA ARG A 58 -21.80 -2.53 6.92
C ARG A 58 -21.09 -3.79 7.39
N GLN A 59 -21.82 -4.78 7.86
CA GLN A 59 -21.26 -6.06 8.30
C GLN A 59 -20.51 -6.76 7.15
N CYS A 60 -21.15 -6.91 5.98
CA CYS A 60 -20.52 -7.55 4.83
C CYS A 60 -19.23 -6.81 4.38
N VAL A 61 -19.24 -5.47 4.39
CA VAL A 61 -18.05 -4.69 4.06
C VAL A 61 -16.93 -4.92 5.07
N GLU A 62 -17.24 -4.91 6.37
CA GLU A 62 -16.26 -5.14 7.42
C GLU A 62 -15.64 -6.54 7.31
N GLU A 63 -16.45 -7.57 7.12
CA GLU A 63 -16.01 -8.95 6.94
C GLU A 63 -15.14 -9.10 5.68
N ALA A 64 -15.58 -8.54 4.55
CA ALA A 64 -14.85 -8.59 3.29
C ALA A 64 -13.50 -7.84 3.37
N CYS A 65 -13.46 -6.66 4.01
CA CYS A 65 -12.21 -5.93 4.21
C CYS A 65 -11.24 -6.70 5.09
N LYS A 66 -11.73 -7.35 6.15
CA LYS A 66 -10.90 -8.17 7.04
C LYS A 66 -10.33 -9.39 6.32
N GLU A 67 -11.15 -10.10 5.56
CA GLU A 67 -10.72 -11.26 4.78
C GLU A 67 -9.70 -10.86 3.71
N MET A 68 -9.97 -9.78 2.96
CA MET A 68 -9.07 -9.27 1.93
C MET A 68 -7.71 -8.86 2.51
N ASN A 69 -7.67 -8.17 3.66
CA ASN A 69 -6.42 -7.81 4.30
C ASN A 69 -5.59 -9.02 4.73
N GLN A 70 -6.24 -10.06 5.25
CA GLN A 70 -5.56 -11.31 5.59
C GLN A 70 -5.01 -12.01 4.35
N GLN A 71 -5.77 -12.02 3.26
CA GLN A 71 -5.34 -12.63 2.00
C GLN A 71 -4.15 -11.88 1.39
N ILE A 72 -4.18 -10.55 1.37
CA ILE A 72 -3.06 -9.72 0.85
C ILE A 72 -1.77 -10.03 1.60
N VAL A 73 -1.81 -10.09 2.94
CA VAL A 73 -0.63 -10.41 3.75
C VAL A 73 -0.09 -11.81 3.44
N ALA A 74 -0.99 -12.78 3.27
CA ALA A 74 -0.60 -14.15 2.93
C ALA A 74 0.00 -14.25 1.52
N ASP A 75 -0.62 -13.57 0.55
CA ASP A 75 -0.14 -13.55 -0.83
C ASP A 75 1.23 -12.87 -0.97
N GLU A 76 1.44 -11.73 -0.32
CA GLU A 76 2.71 -11.01 -0.37
C GLU A 76 3.88 -11.83 0.18
N ALA A 77 3.65 -12.65 1.20
CA ALA A 77 4.68 -13.55 1.71
C ALA A 77 5.19 -14.54 0.65
N GLY A 78 4.31 -15.03 -0.22
CA GLY A 78 4.65 -15.93 -1.31
C GLY A 78 5.23 -15.25 -2.55
N LEU A 79 4.91 -13.98 -2.78
CA LEU A 79 5.34 -13.28 -4.00
C LEU A 79 6.83 -13.03 -4.06
N LYS A 80 7.51 -12.79 -2.95
CA LYS A 80 8.97 -12.63 -2.91
C LYS A 80 9.65 -13.91 -3.41
N ASP A 81 9.27 -15.04 -2.85
CA ASP A 81 9.83 -16.35 -3.25
C ASP A 81 9.54 -16.66 -4.72
N LYS A 82 8.33 -16.38 -5.19
CA LYS A 82 7.95 -16.53 -6.59
C LYS A 82 8.83 -15.68 -7.51
N PHE A 83 9.01 -14.40 -7.19
CA PHE A 83 9.80 -13.49 -8.02
C PHE A 83 11.27 -13.90 -8.09
N ILE A 84 11.85 -14.37 -6.99
CA ILE A 84 13.21 -14.87 -6.95
C ILE A 84 13.33 -16.18 -7.75
N ASN A 85 12.52 -17.17 -7.40
CA ASN A 85 12.72 -18.54 -7.85
C ASN A 85 12.18 -18.80 -9.26
N GLU A 86 11.07 -18.17 -9.64
CA GLU A 86 10.41 -18.39 -10.92
C GLU A 86 10.76 -17.31 -11.95
N ASN A 87 10.94 -16.07 -11.51
CA ASN A 87 11.18 -14.96 -12.42
C ASN A 87 12.65 -14.48 -12.46
N GLY A 88 13.50 -14.99 -11.57
CA GLY A 88 14.92 -14.61 -11.50
C GLY A 88 15.12 -13.15 -11.09
N CYS A 89 14.23 -12.61 -10.24
CA CYS A 89 14.37 -11.27 -9.71
C CYS A 89 15.38 -11.22 -8.56
N GLU A 90 16.08 -10.11 -8.45
CA GLU A 90 16.91 -9.77 -7.31
C GLU A 90 16.11 -8.80 -6.42
N ILE A 91 15.87 -9.19 -5.16
CA ILE A 91 15.10 -8.39 -4.20
C ILE A 91 16.05 -7.84 -3.14
N TYR A 92 16.02 -6.53 -2.96
CA TYR A 92 16.71 -5.82 -1.90
C TYR A 92 15.71 -5.24 -0.90
N GLU A 93 15.85 -5.60 0.37
CA GLU A 93 15.07 -4.98 1.45
C GLU A 93 15.89 -3.86 2.09
N LEU A 94 15.30 -2.67 2.23
CA LEU A 94 15.98 -1.55 2.85
C LEU A 94 16.32 -1.89 4.30
N THR A 95 17.57 -1.63 4.67
CA THR A 95 18.03 -1.70 6.06
C THR A 95 17.53 -0.50 6.86
N GLU A 96 17.59 -0.57 8.20
CA GLU A 96 17.26 0.57 9.06
C GLU A 96 18.10 1.80 8.73
N ASP A 97 19.36 1.61 8.36
CA ASP A 97 20.28 2.68 7.96
C ASP A 97 19.85 3.33 6.63
N ASP A 98 19.39 2.54 5.66
CA ASP A 98 18.85 3.06 4.41
C ASP A 98 17.57 3.86 4.65
N VAL A 99 16.66 3.34 5.47
CA VAL A 99 15.43 4.06 5.86
C VAL A 99 15.77 5.39 6.57
N ALA A 100 16.77 5.39 7.45
CA ALA A 100 17.21 6.61 8.12
C ALA A 100 17.76 7.67 7.13
N LYS A 101 18.51 7.23 6.11
CA LYS A 101 19.01 8.13 5.04
C LYS A 101 17.85 8.72 4.23
N PHE A 102 16.86 7.89 3.84
CA PHE A 102 15.67 8.40 3.15
C PHE A 102 14.89 9.39 4.01
N LYS A 103 14.66 9.08 5.30
CA LYS A 103 13.96 9.98 6.23
C LYS A 103 14.69 11.33 6.35
N ALA A 104 16.01 11.32 6.46
CA ALA A 104 16.79 12.55 6.54
C ALA A 104 16.61 13.47 5.32
N VAL A 105 16.49 12.89 4.13
CA VAL A 105 16.26 13.65 2.88
C VAL A 105 14.87 14.25 2.82
N VAL A 106 13.84 13.54 3.30
CA VAL A 106 12.45 14.01 3.23
C VAL A 106 12.02 14.83 4.45
N GLN A 107 12.83 14.87 5.52
CA GLN A 107 12.49 15.58 6.75
C GLN A 107 12.12 17.06 6.55
N PRO A 108 12.83 17.86 5.73
CA PRO A 108 12.43 19.24 5.46
C PRO A 108 11.04 19.37 4.84
N LEU A 109 10.65 18.40 4.01
CA LEU A 109 9.32 18.36 3.41
C LEU A 109 8.26 18.01 4.46
N ILE A 110 8.54 17.04 5.32
CA ILE A 110 7.66 16.66 6.44
C ILE A 110 7.42 17.89 7.34
N ASP A 111 8.49 18.61 7.71
CA ASP A 111 8.40 19.79 8.58
C ASP A 111 7.56 20.90 7.94
N GLN A 112 7.69 21.10 6.64
CA GLN A 112 6.85 22.06 5.90
C GLN A 112 5.36 21.72 5.96
N TYR A 113 5.00 20.44 5.91
CA TYR A 113 3.61 20.02 5.86
C TYR A 113 2.97 19.75 7.23
N LYS A 114 3.74 19.68 8.31
CA LYS A 114 3.21 19.53 9.68
C LYS A 114 2.17 20.62 10.02
N GLU A 115 2.44 21.87 9.65
CA GLU A 115 1.52 22.98 9.90
C GLU A 115 0.22 22.87 9.08
N VAL A 116 0.30 22.27 7.88
CA VAL A 116 -0.85 22.07 6.98
C VAL A 116 -1.79 20.99 7.49
N TYR A 117 -1.23 19.87 7.94
CA TYR A 117 -2.01 18.71 8.38
C TYR A 117 -2.42 18.75 9.85
N GLY A 118 -1.71 19.55 10.65
CA GLY A 118 -1.97 19.72 12.07
C GLY A 118 -1.46 18.59 12.96
N ALA A 119 -1.41 18.87 14.27
CA ALA A 119 -0.79 17.98 15.25
C ALA A 119 -1.47 16.61 15.36
N ASP A 120 -2.81 16.57 15.23
CA ASP A 120 -3.58 15.34 15.37
C ASP A 120 -3.24 14.34 14.24
N ALA A 121 -3.16 14.81 13.00
CA ALA A 121 -2.76 13.99 11.87
C ALA A 121 -1.31 13.51 12.02
N CYS A 122 -0.38 14.40 12.37
CA CYS A 122 1.02 14.04 12.61
C CYS A 122 1.13 12.95 13.67
N THR A 123 0.41 13.09 14.78
CA THR A 123 0.41 12.08 15.85
C THR A 123 -0.16 10.73 15.38
N ALA A 124 -1.27 10.75 14.64
CA ALA A 124 -1.91 9.54 14.11
C ALA A 124 -0.99 8.73 13.17
N PHE A 125 -0.15 9.41 12.41
CA PHE A 125 0.81 8.79 11.48
C PHE A 125 2.22 8.64 12.05
N GLY A 126 2.43 8.90 13.34
CA GLY A 126 3.73 8.75 14.00
C GLY A 126 4.80 9.72 13.49
N VAL A 127 4.39 10.85 12.92
CA VAL A 127 5.29 11.92 12.44
C VAL A 127 5.67 12.80 13.62
N GLN A 128 6.96 12.78 14.00
CA GLN A 128 7.54 13.59 15.09
C GLN A 128 8.18 14.86 14.56
#